data_cc77e6d917cc9791fd16a25e9623049d
#
_entry.id   cc77e6d917cc9791fd16a25e9623049d
#
_cell.length_a   1.000
_cell.length_b   1.000
_cell.length_c   1.000
_cell.angle_alpha   90.00
_cell.angle_beta   90.00
_cell.angle_gamma   90.00
#
_symmetry.space_group_name_H-M   'P 1'
#
loop_
_entity.id
_entity.type
_entity.pdbx_description
1 polymer ?
#
loop_
_entity_poly.entity_id
_entity_poly.type
_entity_poly.pdbx_seq_one_letter_code
_entity_poly.pdbx_strand_id
1 'polypeptide(L)'
;ALIHADETIARIKNIDGYVWVFANHNSVYYLFKETRETDFLKETLKDFNGILVSDFYTGYDSLECRQQKCLVHLIRDLNGDFLNNQLDFELKKIVIEFGSVLRSIIATIDKYGLKTKHLNKHKKDVDKFYSNTISTIFESEYALSYQKRFIKYRDKLFCFLNYDNIPWNNNNAEHSIKPF
;
A
#
# COMPACT_ATOMS: atom_id res chain seq x y z
N ALA A 1 -2.93 10.30 14.08
CA ALA A 1 -1.57 10.56 13.57
C ALA A 1 -1.35 9.75 12.28
N LEU A 2 -0.47 10.24 11.39
CA LEU A 2 -0.10 9.63 10.13
C LEU A 2 1.41 9.59 10.02
N ILE A 3 1.96 8.44 9.66
CA ILE A 3 3.37 8.27 9.31
C ILE A 3 3.45 7.53 7.99
N HIS A 4 4.32 7.99 7.10
CA HIS A 4 4.76 7.30 5.90
C HIS A 4 6.10 6.62 6.17
N ALA A 5 6.27 5.38 5.78
CA ALA A 5 7.53 4.65 5.92
C ALA A 5 7.96 4.02 4.59
N ASP A 6 9.27 4.02 4.37
CA ASP A 6 9.92 3.39 3.22
C ASP A 6 11.36 3.06 3.57
N GLU A 7 12.04 2.21 2.78
CA GLU A 7 13.45 1.92 2.93
C GLU A 7 14.14 1.77 1.58
N THR A 8 15.41 2.13 1.55
CA THR A 8 16.27 1.96 0.37
C THR A 8 17.65 1.46 0.76
N ILE A 9 18.29 0.75 -0.18
CA ILE A 9 19.70 0.36 -0.02
C ILE A 9 20.54 1.63 -0.12
N ALA A 10 21.47 1.79 0.81
CA ALA A 10 22.41 2.89 0.81
C ALA A 10 23.79 2.44 1.31
N ARG A 11 24.81 3.13 0.85
CA ARG A 11 26.20 2.92 1.31
C ARG A 11 26.70 4.14 2.06
N ILE A 12 26.91 3.99 3.36
CA ILE A 12 27.38 5.08 4.24
C ILE A 12 28.73 4.73 4.79
N LYS A 13 29.74 5.58 4.53
CA LYS A 13 31.14 5.36 4.97
C LYS A 13 31.67 3.97 4.63
N ASN A 14 31.41 3.50 3.40
CA ASN A 14 31.78 2.17 2.91
C ASN A 14 31.08 0.97 3.59
N ILE A 15 30.03 1.21 4.37
CA ILE A 15 29.18 0.17 4.94
C ILE A 15 27.91 0.13 4.11
N ASP A 16 27.61 -1.04 3.52
CA ASP A 16 26.36 -1.29 2.81
C ASP A 16 25.26 -1.54 3.83
N GLY A 17 24.07 -1.02 3.58
CA GLY A 17 22.95 -1.17 4.49
C GLY A 17 21.67 -0.55 3.93
N TYR A 18 20.76 -0.19 4.81
CA TYR A 18 19.44 0.36 4.48
C TYR A 18 19.22 1.67 5.20
N VAL A 19 18.78 2.66 4.46
CA VAL A 19 18.22 3.89 5.04
C VAL A 19 16.69 3.71 5.11
N TRP A 20 16.18 3.77 6.31
CA TRP A 20 14.76 3.80 6.61
C TRP A 20 14.30 5.23 6.77
N VAL A 21 13.16 5.57 6.19
CA VAL A 21 12.55 6.88 6.34
C VAL A 21 11.19 6.75 7.01
N PHE A 22 10.93 7.64 7.96
CA PHE A 22 9.63 7.85 8.56
C PHE A 22 9.26 9.33 8.39
N ALA A 23 8.21 9.60 7.64
CA ALA A 23 7.82 10.96 7.28
C ALA A 23 6.37 11.25 7.67
N ASN A 24 6.13 12.47 8.12
CA ASN A 24 4.80 13.06 8.24
C ASN A 24 4.79 14.45 7.58
N HIS A 25 3.72 15.23 7.76
CA HIS A 25 3.64 16.57 7.16
C HIS A 25 4.71 17.56 7.64
N ASN A 26 5.26 17.36 8.83
CA ASN A 26 6.11 18.35 9.51
C ASN A 26 7.55 17.88 9.67
N SER A 27 7.81 16.59 9.60
CA SER A 27 9.10 16.02 9.98
C SER A 27 9.43 14.79 9.15
N VAL A 28 10.72 14.59 8.91
CA VAL A 28 11.27 13.38 8.32
C VAL A 28 12.36 12.86 9.24
N TYR A 29 12.29 11.59 9.56
CA TYR A 29 13.28 10.89 10.37
C TYR A 29 13.94 9.81 9.53
N TYR A 30 15.29 9.79 9.53
CA TYR A 30 16.08 8.78 8.82
C TYR A 30 16.83 7.91 9.81
N LEU A 31 16.85 6.63 9.55
CA LEU A 31 17.57 5.65 10.34
C LEU A 31 18.38 4.71 9.43
N PHE A 32 19.70 4.66 9.60
CA PHE A 32 20.54 3.71 8.92
C PHE A 32 20.65 2.41 9.71
N LYS A 33 20.50 1.28 9.02
CA LYS A 33 20.71 -0.08 9.54
C LYS A 33 21.55 -0.87 8.57
N GLU A 34 22.50 -1.67 9.07
CA GLU A 34 23.34 -2.54 8.24
C GLU A 34 22.54 -3.72 7.68
N THR A 35 21.45 -4.11 8.35
CA THR A 35 20.57 -5.19 7.92
C THR A 35 19.15 -4.68 7.67
N ARG A 36 18.35 -5.43 6.90
CA ARG A 36 16.93 -5.16 6.66
C ARG A 36 16.03 -5.82 7.71
N GLU A 37 16.60 -6.23 8.84
CA GLU A 37 15.82 -6.78 9.96
C GLU A 37 14.84 -5.76 10.54
N THR A 38 13.69 -6.21 10.98
CA THR A 38 12.54 -5.37 11.30
C THR A 38 12.21 -5.28 12.78
N ASP A 39 12.98 -5.92 13.63
CA ASP A 39 12.73 -5.92 15.08
C ASP A 39 12.74 -4.52 15.69
N PHE A 40 13.61 -3.63 15.17
CA PHE A 40 13.64 -2.23 15.59
C PHE A 40 12.36 -1.47 15.23
N LEU A 41 11.62 -1.88 14.19
CA LEU A 41 10.36 -1.22 13.78
C LEU A 41 9.33 -1.30 14.90
N LYS A 42 9.24 -2.46 15.57
CA LYS A 42 8.33 -2.66 16.70
C LYS A 42 8.67 -1.73 17.84
N GLU A 43 9.97 -1.62 18.16
CA GLU A 43 10.43 -0.71 19.21
C GLU A 43 10.24 0.78 18.82
N THR A 44 10.57 1.14 17.59
CA THR A 44 10.44 2.51 17.09
C THR A 44 8.97 2.97 17.04
N LEU A 45 8.05 2.07 16.74
CA LEU A 45 6.62 2.38 16.55
C LEU A 45 5.72 1.82 17.66
N LYS A 46 6.29 1.34 18.79
CA LYS A 46 5.52 0.69 19.87
C LYS A 46 4.38 1.54 20.43
N ASP A 47 4.60 2.84 20.57
CA ASP A 47 3.62 3.79 21.12
C ASP A 47 2.82 4.52 20.02
N PHE A 48 3.03 4.15 18.75
CA PHE A 48 2.37 4.77 17.64
C PHE A 48 0.94 4.26 17.47
N ASN A 49 -0.01 5.05 17.86
CA ASN A 49 -1.45 4.76 17.70
C ASN A 49 -2.06 5.56 16.53
N GLY A 50 -1.47 5.44 15.36
CA GLY A 50 -1.90 6.12 14.15
C GLY A 50 -2.07 5.17 12.97
N ILE A 51 -1.95 5.73 11.76
CA ILE A 51 -1.97 4.98 10.51
C ILE A 51 -0.58 5.06 9.87
N LEU A 52 0.00 3.90 9.61
CA LEU A 52 1.25 3.74 8.87
C LEU A 52 0.93 3.52 7.39
N VAL A 53 1.44 4.39 6.54
CA VAL A 53 1.40 4.21 5.08
C VAL A 53 2.74 3.63 4.64
N SER A 54 2.74 2.50 3.98
CA SER A 54 3.95 1.82 3.51
C SER A 54 3.73 1.08 2.20
N ASP A 55 4.81 0.59 1.61
CA ASP A 55 4.76 -0.41 0.55
C ASP A 55 4.32 -1.79 1.07
N PHE A 56 4.55 -2.85 0.26
CA PHE A 56 4.22 -4.24 0.61
C PHE A 56 5.37 -5.02 1.26
N TYR A 57 6.42 -4.35 1.73
CA TYR A 57 7.47 -5.05 2.46
C TYR A 57 6.88 -5.73 3.71
N THR A 58 7.14 -7.03 3.83
CA THR A 58 6.51 -7.87 4.85
C THR A 58 6.94 -7.53 6.28
N GLY A 59 8.07 -6.82 6.42
CA GLY A 59 8.54 -6.33 7.72
C GLY A 59 7.53 -5.42 8.44
N TYR A 60 6.72 -4.68 7.67
CA TYR A 60 5.65 -3.86 8.27
C TYR A 60 4.42 -4.66 8.70
N ASP A 61 4.26 -5.91 8.22
CA ASP A 61 3.04 -6.70 8.49
C ASP A 61 2.86 -7.07 9.95
N SER A 62 3.98 -7.16 10.71
CA SER A 62 4.01 -7.51 12.13
C SER A 62 3.71 -6.35 13.09
N LEU A 63 3.52 -5.14 12.56
CA LEU A 63 3.23 -3.96 13.37
C LEU A 63 1.74 -3.91 13.74
N GLU A 64 1.46 -3.58 15.00
CA GLU A 64 0.08 -3.58 15.54
C GLU A 64 -0.72 -2.34 15.16
N CYS A 65 -0.07 -1.26 14.71
CA CYS A 65 -0.75 -0.05 14.28
C CYS A 65 -1.61 -0.29 13.01
N ARG A 66 -2.61 0.56 12.79
CA ARG A 66 -3.37 0.53 11.55
C ARG A 66 -2.46 0.81 10.36
N GLN A 67 -2.71 0.15 9.24
CA GLN A 67 -1.86 0.28 8.06
C GLN A 67 -2.69 0.63 6.82
N GLN A 68 -2.09 1.44 5.96
CA GLN A 68 -2.51 1.66 4.58
C GLN A 68 -1.38 1.23 3.66
N LYS A 69 -1.59 0.21 2.83
CA LYS A 69 -0.62 -0.21 1.81
C LYS A 69 -0.72 0.70 0.59
N CYS A 70 0.42 1.08 0.04
CA CYS A 70 0.51 1.95 -1.14
C CYS A 70 -0.15 1.29 -2.37
N LEU A 71 -1.28 1.83 -2.82
CA LEU A 71 -1.98 1.27 -3.98
C LEU A 71 -1.23 1.53 -5.29
N VAL A 72 -0.34 2.51 -5.36
CA VAL A 72 0.50 2.76 -6.54
C VAL A 72 1.41 1.55 -6.81
N HIS A 73 1.99 0.95 -5.77
CA HIS A 73 2.79 -0.27 -5.91
C HIS A 73 1.94 -1.44 -6.43
N LEU A 74 0.75 -1.64 -5.86
CA LEU A 74 -0.16 -2.69 -6.31
C LEU A 74 -0.59 -2.51 -7.77
N ILE A 75 -0.89 -1.27 -8.18
CA ILE A 75 -1.26 -0.94 -9.56
C ILE A 75 -0.09 -1.22 -10.51
N ARG A 76 1.13 -0.84 -10.12
CA ARG A 76 2.34 -1.05 -10.92
C ARG A 76 2.60 -2.54 -11.15
N ASP A 77 2.54 -3.34 -10.07
CA ASP A 77 2.73 -4.78 -10.13
C ASP A 77 1.66 -5.42 -11.03
N LEU A 78 0.39 -5.11 -10.76
CA LEU A 78 -0.75 -5.67 -11.50
C LEU A 78 -0.68 -5.35 -13.01
N ASN A 79 -0.35 -4.09 -13.36
CA ASN A 79 -0.19 -3.68 -14.74
C ASN A 79 1.04 -4.32 -15.40
N GLY A 80 2.15 -4.43 -14.68
CA GLY A 80 3.36 -5.08 -15.18
C GLY A 80 3.13 -6.55 -15.51
N ASP A 81 2.52 -7.28 -14.58
CA ASP A 81 2.19 -8.69 -14.80
C ASP A 81 1.18 -8.88 -15.92
N PHE A 82 0.16 -8.01 -16.02
CA PHE A 82 -0.81 -8.06 -17.12
C PHE A 82 -0.17 -7.76 -18.47
N LEU A 83 0.74 -6.77 -18.57
CA LEU A 83 1.43 -6.45 -19.83
C LEU A 83 2.30 -7.62 -20.31
N ASN A 84 2.88 -8.37 -19.38
CA ASN A 84 3.67 -9.57 -19.69
C ASN A 84 2.82 -10.80 -19.99
N ASN A 85 1.53 -10.81 -19.58
CA ASN A 85 0.61 -11.94 -19.69
C ASN A 85 -0.74 -11.53 -20.28
N GLN A 86 -0.73 -10.86 -21.43
CA GLN A 86 -1.93 -10.25 -22.05
C GLN A 86 -3.01 -11.25 -22.43
N LEU A 87 -2.68 -12.53 -22.58
CA LEU A 87 -3.62 -13.60 -22.88
C LEU A 87 -4.25 -14.23 -21.64
N ASP A 88 -3.84 -13.79 -20.44
CA ASP A 88 -4.46 -14.21 -19.17
C ASP A 88 -5.76 -13.44 -18.95
N PHE A 89 -6.89 -14.06 -19.33
CA PHE A 89 -8.20 -13.44 -19.21
C PHE A 89 -8.67 -13.30 -17.75
N GLU A 90 -8.19 -14.16 -16.85
CA GLU A 90 -8.53 -14.09 -15.43
C GLU A 90 -7.80 -12.94 -14.75
N LEU A 91 -6.49 -12.78 -15.02
CA LEU A 91 -5.72 -11.60 -14.58
C LEU A 91 -6.34 -10.33 -15.15
N LYS A 92 -6.69 -10.31 -16.44
CA LYS A 92 -7.35 -9.17 -17.08
C LYS A 92 -8.64 -8.77 -16.37
N LYS A 93 -9.45 -9.76 -15.96
CA LYS A 93 -10.69 -9.52 -15.20
C LYS A 93 -10.39 -8.78 -13.90
N ILE A 94 -9.40 -9.25 -13.12
CA ILE A 94 -8.98 -8.59 -11.87
C ILE A 94 -8.51 -7.15 -12.13
N VAL A 95 -7.68 -6.93 -13.16
CA VAL A 95 -7.18 -5.60 -13.53
C VAL A 95 -8.34 -4.64 -13.84
N ILE A 96 -9.33 -5.09 -14.61
CA ILE A 96 -10.49 -4.28 -15.00
C ILE A 96 -11.36 -3.96 -13.79
N GLU A 97 -11.70 -4.94 -12.97
CA GLU A 97 -12.59 -4.78 -11.81
C GLU A 97 -11.94 -3.88 -10.75
N PHE A 98 -10.69 -4.16 -10.36
CA PHE A 98 -9.94 -3.32 -9.42
C PHE A 98 -9.74 -1.90 -9.95
N GLY A 99 -9.33 -1.76 -11.23
CA GLY A 99 -9.14 -0.47 -11.86
C GLY A 99 -10.43 0.35 -11.93
N SER A 100 -11.59 -0.28 -12.13
CA SER A 100 -12.89 0.40 -12.14
C SER A 100 -13.24 0.99 -10.78
N VAL A 101 -13.09 0.20 -9.71
CA VAL A 101 -13.32 0.65 -8.33
C VAL A 101 -12.39 1.82 -8.01
N LEU A 102 -11.11 1.67 -8.31
CA LEU A 102 -10.10 2.66 -7.95
C LEU A 102 -10.28 3.99 -8.71
N ARG A 103 -10.60 3.96 -10.02
CA ARG A 103 -10.91 5.17 -10.80
C ARG A 103 -12.08 5.94 -10.21
N SER A 104 -13.14 5.25 -9.79
CA SER A 104 -14.30 5.88 -9.15
C SER A 104 -13.94 6.57 -7.84
N ILE A 105 -13.07 5.93 -7.03
CA ILE A 105 -12.56 6.50 -5.78
C ILE A 105 -11.69 7.73 -6.06
N ILE A 106 -10.73 7.62 -6.99
CA ILE A 106 -9.82 8.72 -7.36
C ILE A 106 -10.60 9.93 -7.86
N ALA A 107 -11.58 9.75 -8.75
CA ALA A 107 -12.44 10.85 -9.21
C ALA A 107 -13.18 11.57 -8.05
N THR A 108 -13.51 10.83 -7.00
CA THR A 108 -14.11 11.44 -5.80
C THR A 108 -13.08 12.20 -4.97
N ILE A 109 -11.85 11.67 -4.85
CA ILE A 109 -10.74 12.34 -4.17
C ILE A 109 -10.35 13.63 -4.89
N ASP A 110 -10.25 13.59 -6.21
CA ASP A 110 -9.91 14.77 -7.03
C ASP A 110 -10.93 15.90 -6.86
N LYS A 111 -12.21 15.56 -6.68
CA LYS A 111 -13.28 16.54 -6.52
C LYS A 111 -13.44 17.06 -5.09
N TYR A 112 -13.27 16.22 -4.09
CA TYR A 112 -13.64 16.52 -2.71
C TYR A 112 -12.51 16.35 -1.70
N GLY A 113 -11.32 15.93 -2.14
CA GLY A 113 -10.20 15.57 -1.28
C GLY A 113 -10.43 14.26 -0.52
N LEU A 114 -9.49 13.95 0.34
CA LEU A 114 -9.49 12.75 1.18
C LEU A 114 -10.44 12.93 2.38
N LYS A 115 -11.74 12.99 2.11
CA LYS A 115 -12.78 13.18 3.12
C LYS A 115 -13.73 11.99 3.19
N THR A 116 -13.78 11.34 4.35
CA THR A 116 -14.59 10.13 4.60
C THR A 116 -16.06 10.32 4.24
N LYS A 117 -16.62 11.51 4.52
CA LYS A 117 -18.02 11.82 4.16
C LYS A 117 -18.33 11.64 2.68
N HIS A 118 -17.34 11.82 1.79
CA HIS A 118 -17.48 11.62 0.35
C HIS A 118 -17.00 10.24 -0.11
N LEU A 119 -16.04 9.65 0.63
CA LEU A 119 -15.43 8.37 0.29
C LEU A 119 -16.26 7.17 0.76
N ASN A 120 -17.04 7.30 1.80
CA ASN A 120 -17.86 6.21 2.37
C ASN A 120 -18.77 5.50 1.35
N LYS A 121 -19.26 6.21 0.34
CA LYS A 121 -20.10 5.60 -0.72
C LYS A 121 -19.42 4.46 -1.47
N HIS A 122 -18.07 4.51 -1.58
CA HIS A 122 -17.28 3.51 -2.31
C HIS A 122 -17.05 2.21 -1.53
N LYS A 123 -17.36 2.17 -0.23
CA LYS A 123 -17.22 0.95 0.56
C LYS A 123 -18.04 -0.22 0.00
N LYS A 124 -19.24 0.07 -0.49
CA LYS A 124 -20.08 -0.96 -1.14
C LYS A 124 -19.47 -1.50 -2.42
N ASP A 125 -18.83 -0.65 -3.22
CA ASP A 125 -18.16 -1.08 -4.46
C ASP A 125 -16.91 -1.91 -4.14
N VAL A 126 -16.16 -1.51 -3.11
CA VAL A 126 -15.02 -2.28 -2.58
C VAL A 126 -15.48 -3.64 -2.06
N ASP A 127 -16.54 -3.70 -1.26
CA ASP A 127 -17.08 -4.96 -0.73
C ASP A 127 -17.57 -5.87 -1.86
N LYS A 128 -18.21 -5.31 -2.88
CA LYS A 128 -18.62 -6.07 -4.07
C LYS A 128 -17.42 -6.64 -4.83
N PHE A 129 -16.37 -5.82 -5.04
CA PHE A 129 -15.11 -6.28 -5.65
C PHE A 129 -14.53 -7.46 -4.87
N TYR A 130 -14.43 -7.35 -3.54
CA TYR A 130 -13.93 -8.44 -2.70
C TYR A 130 -14.81 -9.69 -2.77
N SER A 131 -16.11 -9.54 -2.70
CA SER A 131 -17.04 -10.68 -2.81
C SER A 131 -16.86 -11.42 -4.12
N ASN A 132 -16.77 -10.70 -5.24
CA ASN A 132 -16.53 -11.28 -6.55
C ASN A 132 -15.18 -11.98 -6.62
N THR A 133 -14.11 -11.31 -6.17
CA THR A 133 -12.74 -11.83 -6.23
C THR A 133 -12.59 -13.09 -5.37
N ILE A 134 -13.15 -13.10 -4.15
CA ILE A 134 -13.05 -14.24 -3.23
C ILE A 134 -13.87 -15.44 -3.71
N SER A 135 -15.07 -15.21 -4.27
CA SER A 135 -15.94 -16.29 -4.73
C SER A 135 -15.55 -16.89 -6.09
N THR A 136 -14.69 -16.21 -6.84
CA THR A 136 -14.21 -16.71 -8.14
C THR A 136 -13.15 -17.78 -7.93
N ILE A 137 -13.32 -18.92 -8.59
CA ILE A 137 -12.30 -19.96 -8.69
C ILE A 137 -11.43 -19.59 -9.89
N PHE A 138 -10.17 -19.31 -9.66
CA PHE A 138 -9.19 -19.01 -10.69
C PHE A 138 -8.31 -20.22 -10.97
N GLU A 139 -7.90 -20.40 -12.22
CA GLU A 139 -6.94 -21.40 -12.67
C GLU A 139 -5.56 -20.77 -12.93
N SER A 140 -5.54 -19.49 -13.31
CA SER A 140 -4.32 -18.73 -13.54
C SER A 140 -3.50 -18.53 -12.26
N GLU A 141 -2.22 -18.84 -12.30
CA GLU A 141 -1.29 -18.61 -11.18
C GLU A 141 -1.22 -17.14 -10.81
N TYR A 142 -1.23 -16.22 -11.79
CA TYR A 142 -1.23 -14.79 -11.56
C TYR A 142 -2.52 -14.33 -10.87
N ALA A 143 -3.68 -14.74 -11.39
CA ALA A 143 -4.96 -14.40 -10.79
C ALA A 143 -5.07 -14.92 -9.35
N LEU A 144 -4.65 -16.15 -9.08
CA LEU A 144 -4.59 -16.75 -7.74
C LEU A 144 -3.65 -15.98 -6.81
N SER A 145 -2.49 -15.54 -7.30
CA SER A 145 -1.53 -14.75 -6.53
C SER A 145 -2.15 -13.42 -6.09
N TYR A 146 -2.80 -12.71 -7.01
CA TYR A 146 -3.49 -11.46 -6.69
C TYR A 146 -4.71 -11.66 -5.79
N GLN A 147 -5.50 -12.72 -5.99
CA GLN A 147 -6.59 -13.06 -5.08
C GLN A 147 -6.07 -13.23 -3.64
N LYS A 148 -5.00 -14.01 -3.44
CA LYS A 148 -4.36 -14.19 -2.13
C LYS A 148 -3.86 -12.86 -1.55
N ARG A 149 -3.25 -12.02 -2.39
CA ARG A 149 -2.73 -10.69 -1.97
C ARG A 149 -3.88 -9.77 -1.55
N PHE A 150 -4.98 -9.72 -2.29
CA PHE A 150 -6.17 -8.96 -1.91
C PHE A 150 -6.76 -9.46 -0.60
N ILE A 151 -6.89 -10.76 -0.41
CA ILE A 151 -7.40 -11.35 0.84
C ILE A 151 -6.48 -10.99 2.01
N LYS A 152 -5.16 -11.21 1.86
CA LYS A 152 -4.16 -10.94 2.92
C LYS A 152 -4.20 -9.50 3.40
N TYR A 153 -4.32 -8.55 2.47
CA TYR A 153 -4.22 -7.12 2.77
C TYR A 153 -5.57 -6.40 2.77
N ARG A 154 -6.70 -7.12 2.85
CA ARG A 154 -8.05 -6.54 2.75
C ARG A 154 -8.22 -5.29 3.60
N ASP A 155 -7.89 -5.36 4.87
CA ASP A 155 -8.09 -4.27 5.84
C ASP A 155 -7.06 -3.14 5.67
N LYS A 156 -5.99 -3.39 4.89
CA LYS A 156 -4.87 -2.47 4.70
C LYS A 156 -4.89 -1.77 3.34
N LEU A 157 -5.65 -2.25 2.35
CA LEU A 157 -5.69 -1.67 0.99
C LEU A 157 -6.62 -0.45 0.89
N PHE A 158 -7.72 -0.47 1.63
CA PHE A 158 -8.73 0.57 1.61
C PHE A 158 -8.97 1.23 2.98
N CYS A 159 -7.96 1.18 3.85
CA CYS A 159 -7.99 1.81 5.17
C CYS A 159 -8.30 3.33 5.05
N PHE A 160 -7.78 4.00 4.04
CA PHE A 160 -7.98 5.42 3.77
C PHE A 160 -9.46 5.82 3.56
N LEU A 161 -10.35 4.89 3.22
CA LEU A 161 -11.78 5.17 3.12
C LEU A 161 -12.44 5.42 4.48
N ASN A 162 -11.77 5.06 5.57
CA ASN A 162 -12.30 5.14 6.93
C ASN A 162 -11.83 6.37 7.71
N TYR A 163 -10.83 7.10 7.19
CA TYR A 163 -10.18 8.20 7.93
C TYR A 163 -9.91 9.38 7.02
N ASP A 164 -10.17 10.57 7.51
CA ASP A 164 -9.88 11.81 6.79
C ASP A 164 -8.37 12.01 6.62
N ASN A 165 -8.00 12.54 5.44
CA ASN A 165 -6.64 12.94 5.10
C ASN A 165 -5.61 11.79 5.10
N ILE A 166 -6.05 10.54 4.98
CA ILE A 166 -5.14 9.39 4.78
C ILE A 166 -4.97 9.16 3.28
N PRO A 167 -3.75 9.25 2.75
CA PRO A 167 -3.49 9.01 1.35
C PRO A 167 -3.50 7.51 1.02
N TRP A 168 -3.87 7.19 -0.20
CA TRP A 168 -3.84 5.84 -0.77
C TRP A 168 -2.47 5.45 -1.37
N ASN A 169 -1.49 6.38 -1.33
CA ASN A 169 -0.13 6.21 -1.84
C ASN A 169 0.92 6.58 -0.79
N ASN A 170 2.18 6.19 -1.04
CA ASN A 170 3.31 6.44 -0.15
C ASN A 170 4.27 7.53 -0.66
N ASN A 171 3.80 8.44 -1.49
CA ASN A 171 4.62 9.45 -2.16
C ASN A 171 5.49 10.27 -1.19
N ASN A 172 5.01 10.56 0.02
CA ASN A 172 5.78 11.35 1.00
C ASN A 172 7.08 10.66 1.40
N ALA A 173 7.04 9.36 1.73
CA ALA A 173 8.25 8.61 2.04
C ALA A 173 9.12 8.42 0.80
N GLU A 174 8.52 8.06 -0.35
CA GLU A 174 9.24 7.88 -1.62
C GLU A 174 9.99 9.15 -2.05
N HIS A 175 9.38 10.34 -1.88
CA HIS A 175 10.06 11.61 -2.17
C HIS A 175 11.18 11.91 -1.17
N SER A 176 11.00 11.58 0.10
CA SER A 176 11.97 11.82 1.16
C SER A 176 13.20 10.91 1.04
N ILE A 177 13.05 9.70 0.47
CA ILE A 177 14.14 8.72 0.37
C ILE A 177 14.98 8.87 -0.91
N LYS A 178 14.48 9.56 -1.93
CA LYS A 178 15.19 9.76 -3.23
C LYS A 178 16.62 10.30 -3.14
N PRO A 179 17.01 11.13 -2.15
CA PRO A 179 18.38 11.62 -2.04
C PRO A 179 19.44 10.53 -1.75
N PHE A 180 19.05 9.34 -1.34
CA PHE A 180 19.91 8.18 -1.06
C PHE A 180 19.90 7.19 -2.21
#